data_2f96e2b1cacb02902f98c69822de7a9c
#
_entry.id   2f96e2b1cacb02902f98c69822de7a9c
#
_cell.length_a   1.000
_cell.length_b   1.000
_cell.length_c   1.000
_cell.angle_alpha   90.00
_cell.angle_beta   90.00
_cell.angle_gamma   90.00
#
_symmetry.space_group_name_H-M   'P 1'
#
loop_
_entity.id
_entity.type
_entity.pdbx_description
1 polymer ?
#
loop_
_entity_poly.entity_id
_entity_poly.type
_entity_poly.pdbx_seq_one_letter_code
_entity_poly.pdbx_strand_id
1 'polypeptide(L)'
;ITTRLSAAHNAESIESDLYEVTRPTVVLFGMSKKAELRKSLDPLMAELSMDRMFPKVVFTEPMSGRNPAVTVEELSEVMEDYGIGYVPSKVEKDPHKAFEIAGSMAKDLGVDLLVIGSVYLVGDLLNYVVERDGLDLWEVLTAH
;
A
#
# COMPACT_ATOMS: atom_id res chain seq x y z
N ILE A 1 -9.44 -14.60 -2.66
CA ILE A 1 -8.64 -13.41 -2.28
C ILE A 1 -8.30 -12.61 -3.52
N THR A 2 -8.69 -11.36 -3.52
CA THR A 2 -8.42 -10.44 -4.63
C THR A 2 -7.26 -9.52 -4.25
N THR A 3 -6.32 -9.35 -5.17
CA THR A 3 -5.24 -8.38 -5.03
C THR A 3 -5.50 -7.23 -5.99
N ARG A 4 -5.55 -6.01 -5.48
CA ARG A 4 -5.76 -4.80 -6.27
C ARG A 4 -4.54 -3.90 -6.14
N LEU A 5 -4.04 -3.42 -7.28
CA LEU A 5 -2.92 -2.48 -7.33
C LEU A 5 -3.45 -1.12 -7.78
N SER A 6 -3.22 -0.09 -6.99
CA SER A 6 -3.70 1.25 -7.29
C SER A 6 -2.59 2.28 -7.17
N ALA A 7 -2.41 3.09 -8.20
CA ALA A 7 -1.45 4.19 -8.22
C ALA A 7 -1.99 5.46 -7.57
N ALA A 8 -2.96 5.35 -6.68
CA ALA A 8 -3.49 6.49 -5.94
C ALA A 8 -2.39 7.09 -5.06
N HIS A 9 -2.03 8.34 -5.31
CA HIS A 9 -0.86 8.98 -4.71
C HIS A 9 -1.12 10.38 -4.13
N ASN A 10 -2.35 10.88 -4.23
CA ASN A 10 -2.74 12.14 -3.62
C ASN A 10 -3.95 11.93 -2.71
N ALA A 11 -4.24 12.90 -1.85
CA ALA A 11 -5.29 12.79 -0.85
C ALA A 11 -6.64 12.37 -1.44
N GLU A 12 -7.03 12.96 -2.55
CA GLU A 12 -8.32 12.72 -3.18
C GLU A 12 -8.43 11.31 -3.74
N SER A 13 -7.42 10.85 -4.48
CA SER A 13 -7.42 9.51 -5.07
C SER A 13 -7.29 8.41 -4.01
N ILE A 14 -6.51 8.64 -2.96
CA ILE A 14 -6.38 7.72 -1.83
C ILE A 14 -7.73 7.58 -1.12
N GLU A 15 -8.38 8.69 -0.82
CA GLU A 15 -9.69 8.69 -0.17
C GLU A 15 -10.73 7.94 -1.00
N SER A 16 -10.75 8.18 -2.31
CA SER A 16 -11.67 7.51 -3.23
C SER A 16 -11.46 5.99 -3.23
N ASP A 17 -10.22 5.53 -3.30
CA ASP A 17 -9.91 4.11 -3.30
C ASP A 17 -10.28 3.42 -1.99
N LEU A 18 -10.01 4.06 -0.86
CA LEU A 18 -10.36 3.51 0.45
C LEU A 18 -11.87 3.46 0.64
N TYR A 19 -12.58 4.46 0.14
CA TYR A 19 -14.03 4.52 0.21
C TYR A 19 -14.70 3.36 -0.56
N GLU A 20 -14.08 2.91 -1.64
CA GLU A 20 -14.60 1.81 -2.46
C GLU A 20 -14.43 0.44 -1.81
N VAL A 21 -13.63 0.32 -0.76
CA VAL A 21 -13.41 -0.95 -0.06
C VAL A 21 -14.68 -1.32 0.72
N THR A 22 -15.25 -2.49 0.40
CA THR A 22 -16.52 -2.94 0.99
C THR A 22 -16.38 -4.15 1.92
N ARG A 23 -15.16 -4.69 2.06
CA ARG A 23 -14.88 -5.84 2.94
C ARG A 23 -13.47 -5.76 3.50
N PRO A 24 -13.18 -6.47 4.60
CA PRO A 24 -11.88 -6.38 5.24
C PRO A 24 -10.72 -6.61 4.26
N THR A 25 -9.70 -5.78 4.33
CA THR A 25 -8.61 -5.73 3.36
C THR A 25 -7.30 -5.40 4.04
N VAL A 26 -6.25 -6.15 3.74
CA VAL A 26 -4.88 -5.80 4.13
C VAL A 26 -4.38 -4.71 3.19
N VAL A 27 -3.77 -3.66 3.74
CA VAL A 27 -3.21 -2.56 2.95
C VAL A 27 -1.69 -2.64 2.93
N LEU A 28 -1.11 -2.58 1.75
CA LEU A 28 0.32 -2.37 1.53
C LEU A 28 0.49 -0.98 0.93
N PHE A 29 1.25 -0.14 1.60
CA PHE A 29 1.38 1.27 1.22
C PHE A 29 2.84 1.70 1.13
N GLY A 30 3.17 2.46 0.07
CA GLY A 30 4.45 3.12 -0.09
C GLY A 30 4.33 4.22 -1.12
N MET A 31 5.10 5.29 -0.96
CA MET A 31 5.05 6.41 -1.91
C MET A 31 6.37 7.15 -2.02
N SER A 32 6.51 7.91 -3.09
CA SER A 32 7.63 8.81 -3.30
C SER A 32 7.37 10.15 -2.58
N LYS A 33 8.45 10.81 -2.16
CA LYS A 33 8.36 12.12 -1.51
C LYS A 33 7.79 13.16 -2.45
N LYS A 34 7.00 14.06 -1.89
CA LYS A 34 6.48 15.23 -2.60
C LYS A 34 6.18 16.34 -1.61
N ALA A 35 5.93 17.55 -2.11
CA ALA A 35 5.81 18.75 -1.30
C ALA A 35 4.62 18.64 -0.37
N GLU A 36 3.70 18.50 -0.10
CA GLU A 36 2.60 18.42 0.86
C GLU A 36 2.34 16.98 1.30
N LEU A 37 3.42 16.30 1.69
CA LEU A 37 3.35 14.89 2.04
C LEU A 37 2.28 14.57 3.09
N ARG A 38 2.31 15.28 4.21
CA ARG A 38 1.41 15.00 5.34
C ARG A 38 -0.06 15.17 4.93
N LYS A 39 -0.36 16.23 4.18
CA LYS A 39 -1.70 16.49 3.67
C LYS A 39 -2.19 15.37 2.75
N SER A 40 -1.30 14.83 1.93
CA SER A 40 -1.62 13.71 1.04
C SER A 40 -1.90 12.42 1.81
N LEU A 41 -1.28 12.25 2.98
CA LEU A 41 -1.43 11.05 3.80
C LEU A 41 -2.61 11.10 4.77
N ASP A 42 -3.15 12.28 5.06
CA ASP A 42 -4.23 12.42 6.04
C ASP A 42 -5.42 11.46 5.81
N PRO A 43 -5.99 11.34 4.62
CA PRO A 43 -7.10 10.40 4.42
C PRO A 43 -6.71 8.95 4.68
N LEU A 44 -5.53 8.55 4.23
CA LEU A 44 -5.03 7.19 4.46
C LEU A 44 -4.88 6.92 5.94
N MET A 45 -4.18 7.80 6.65
CA MET A 45 -3.89 7.59 8.08
C MET A 45 -5.16 7.59 8.92
N ALA A 46 -6.12 8.47 8.60
CA ALA A 46 -7.41 8.50 9.28
C ALA A 46 -8.15 7.18 9.13
N GLU A 47 -8.25 6.65 7.92
CA GLU A 47 -8.93 5.38 7.67
C GLU A 47 -8.21 4.19 8.32
N LEU A 48 -6.89 4.13 8.20
CA LEU A 48 -6.10 3.02 8.77
C LEU A 48 -6.13 3.00 10.29
N SER A 49 -6.28 4.15 10.95
CA SER A 49 -6.25 4.22 12.40
C SER A 49 -7.62 4.03 13.06
N MET A 50 -8.70 4.16 12.31
CA MET A 50 -10.06 4.14 12.88
C MET A 50 -10.93 2.98 12.42
N ASP A 51 -10.57 2.26 11.39
CA ASP A 51 -11.47 1.33 10.75
C ASP A 51 -11.05 -0.13 10.88
N ARG A 52 -12.02 -0.99 11.21
CA ARG A 52 -11.87 -2.45 11.25
C ARG A 52 -11.78 -3.07 9.85
N MET A 53 -12.05 -2.29 8.81
CA MET A 53 -11.93 -2.74 7.42
C MET A 53 -10.46 -2.99 7.03
N PHE A 54 -9.52 -2.44 7.78
CA PHE A 54 -8.09 -2.61 7.48
C PHE A 54 -7.38 -3.26 8.67
N PRO A 55 -7.55 -4.59 8.85
CA PRO A 55 -7.00 -5.30 10.01
C PRO A 55 -5.48 -5.34 10.07
N LYS A 56 -4.82 -5.23 8.91
CA LYS A 56 -3.36 -5.22 8.82
C LYS A 56 -2.91 -4.17 7.83
N VAL A 57 -1.85 -3.46 8.18
CA VAL A 57 -1.24 -2.42 7.36
C VAL A 57 0.26 -2.67 7.29
N VAL A 58 0.80 -2.73 6.10
CA VAL A 58 2.23 -2.90 5.85
C VAL A 58 2.74 -1.66 5.13
N PHE A 59 3.80 -1.05 5.64
CA PHE A 59 4.48 0.06 4.98
C PHE A 59 5.73 -0.43 4.28
N THR A 60 5.97 0.10 3.09
CA THR A 60 7.14 -0.20 2.27
C THR A 60 7.63 1.06 1.55
N GLU A 61 8.69 0.90 0.75
CA GLU A 61 9.27 2.00 -0.03
C GLU A 61 9.37 1.56 -1.49
N PRO A 62 8.92 2.39 -2.46
CA PRO A 62 9.16 2.10 -3.86
C PRO A 62 10.67 2.07 -4.15
N MET A 63 11.11 1.15 -5.00
CA MET A 63 12.52 0.99 -5.37
C MET A 63 12.91 1.92 -6.51
N SER A 64 12.00 2.20 -7.42
CA SER A 64 12.23 3.01 -8.61
C SER A 64 11.59 4.39 -8.46
N GLY A 65 11.93 5.29 -9.36
CA GLY A 65 11.36 6.61 -9.40
C GLY A 65 12.39 7.72 -9.37
N ARG A 66 11.98 8.92 -9.76
CA ARG A 66 12.85 10.10 -9.80
C ARG A 66 13.07 10.72 -8.43
N ASN A 67 12.09 10.64 -7.56
CA ASN A 67 12.14 11.21 -6.23
C ASN A 67 12.47 10.14 -5.21
N PRO A 68 13.15 10.50 -4.11
CA PRO A 68 13.36 9.56 -3.01
C PRO A 68 12.03 8.99 -2.49
N ALA A 69 12.07 7.78 -1.98
CA ALA A 69 10.90 7.22 -1.30
C ALA A 69 10.65 7.94 0.02
N VAL A 70 9.39 8.01 0.42
CA VAL A 70 9.05 8.30 1.82
C VAL A 70 9.49 7.08 2.62
N THR A 71 10.29 7.26 3.64
CA THR A 71 10.81 6.14 4.41
C THR A 71 9.73 5.50 5.26
N VAL A 72 9.89 4.21 5.58
CA VAL A 72 8.94 3.53 6.45
C VAL A 72 8.92 4.16 7.84
N GLU A 73 10.02 4.72 8.29
CA GLU A 73 10.12 5.47 9.54
C GLU A 73 9.25 6.73 9.51
N GLU A 74 9.31 7.49 8.41
CA GLU A 74 8.48 8.69 8.22
C GLU A 74 6.99 8.35 8.21
N LEU A 75 6.63 7.26 7.51
CA LEU A 75 5.22 6.81 7.48
C LEU A 75 4.73 6.40 8.86
N SER A 76 5.57 5.69 9.62
CA SER A 76 5.23 5.26 10.98
C SER A 76 5.05 6.45 11.92
N GLU A 77 5.89 7.48 11.80
CA GLU A 77 5.75 8.71 12.59
C GLU A 77 4.44 9.43 12.29
N VAL A 78 4.07 9.53 11.02
CA VAL A 78 2.80 10.16 10.64
C VAL A 78 1.63 9.37 11.25
N MET A 79 1.68 8.05 11.21
CA MET A 79 0.63 7.23 11.80
C MET A 79 0.52 7.39 13.32
N GLU A 80 1.65 7.45 14.01
CA GLU A 80 1.69 7.66 15.47
C GLU A 80 1.00 8.97 15.89
N ASP A 81 1.08 10.00 15.06
CA ASP A 81 0.45 11.29 15.34
C ASP A 81 -1.07 11.21 15.44
N TYR A 82 -1.69 10.14 14.96
CA TYR A 82 -3.13 9.93 15.08
C TYR A 82 -3.56 9.32 16.42
N GLY A 83 -2.61 8.87 17.23
CA GLY A 83 -2.92 8.41 18.58
C GLY A 83 -2.01 7.29 19.07
N ILE A 84 -2.01 7.09 20.37
CA ILE A 84 -1.24 6.03 21.02
C ILE A 84 -1.80 4.68 20.58
N GLY A 85 -0.91 3.78 20.16
CA GLY A 85 -1.29 2.45 19.71
C GLY A 85 -1.55 2.32 18.21
N TYR A 86 -1.58 3.41 17.49
CA TYR A 86 -1.69 3.36 16.02
C TYR A 86 -0.30 3.18 15.42
N VAL A 87 0.02 1.93 15.11
CA VAL A 87 1.30 1.55 14.51
C VAL A 87 1.04 0.61 13.34
N PRO A 88 1.92 0.58 12.33
CA PRO A 88 1.77 -0.39 11.25
C PRO A 88 1.95 -1.81 11.79
N SER A 89 1.27 -2.77 11.15
CA SER A 89 1.41 -4.18 11.47
C SER A 89 2.81 -4.69 11.16
N LYS A 90 3.41 -4.14 10.09
CA LYS A 90 4.76 -4.48 9.66
C LYS A 90 5.32 -3.34 8.83
N VAL A 91 6.64 -3.13 8.89
CA VAL A 91 7.38 -2.28 7.96
C VAL A 91 8.43 -3.12 7.27
N GLU A 92 8.56 -2.95 5.97
CA GLU A 92 9.56 -3.65 5.16
C GLU A 92 9.97 -2.75 4.01
N LYS A 93 11.23 -2.34 3.99
CA LYS A 93 11.73 -1.41 2.97
C LYS A 93 11.71 -2.00 1.55
N ASP A 94 11.99 -3.28 1.42
CA ASP A 94 11.98 -3.96 0.12
C ASP A 94 10.53 -4.23 -0.30
N PRO A 95 10.04 -3.60 -1.39
CA PRO A 95 8.65 -3.76 -1.81
C PRO A 95 8.31 -5.18 -2.23
N HIS A 96 9.24 -5.95 -2.75
CA HIS A 96 8.99 -7.36 -3.12
C HIS A 96 8.75 -8.20 -1.89
N LYS A 97 9.56 -8.05 -0.86
CA LYS A 97 9.39 -8.73 0.42
C LYS A 97 8.11 -8.27 1.11
N ALA A 98 7.86 -6.97 1.09
CA ALA A 98 6.64 -6.40 1.68
C ALA A 98 5.38 -6.95 1.03
N PHE A 99 5.40 -7.10 -0.29
CA PHE A 99 4.28 -7.68 -1.03
C PHE A 99 4.02 -9.13 -0.61
N GLU A 100 5.08 -9.93 -0.46
CA GLU A 100 4.94 -11.32 0.00
C GLU A 100 4.41 -11.39 1.44
N ILE A 101 4.88 -10.52 2.31
CA ILE A 101 4.41 -10.43 3.70
C ILE A 101 2.92 -10.06 3.73
N ALA A 102 2.54 -9.00 3.03
CA ALA A 102 1.15 -8.53 3.00
C ALA A 102 0.21 -9.56 2.37
N GLY A 103 0.66 -10.21 1.30
CA GLY A 103 -0.10 -11.28 0.64
C GLY A 103 -0.32 -12.48 1.57
N SER A 104 0.70 -12.85 2.34
CA SER A 104 0.60 -13.91 3.33
C SER A 104 -0.39 -13.57 4.44
N MET A 105 -0.35 -12.32 4.93
CA MET A 105 -1.31 -11.84 5.92
C MET A 105 -2.74 -11.90 5.40
N ALA A 106 -2.96 -11.45 4.17
CA ALA A 106 -4.28 -11.48 3.54
C ALA A 106 -4.79 -12.91 3.39
N LYS A 107 -3.93 -13.82 2.96
CA LYS A 107 -4.27 -15.23 2.82
C LYS A 107 -4.63 -15.86 4.17
N ASP A 108 -3.84 -15.62 5.19
CA ASP A 108 -4.06 -16.16 6.53
C ASP A 108 -5.39 -15.68 7.13
N LEU A 109 -5.74 -14.42 6.88
CA LEU A 109 -7.01 -13.85 7.35
C LEU A 109 -8.19 -14.14 6.42
N GLY A 110 -7.94 -14.64 5.22
CA GLY A 110 -9.00 -14.84 4.23
C GLY A 110 -9.60 -13.53 3.72
N VAL A 111 -8.79 -12.48 3.59
CA VAL A 111 -9.23 -11.15 3.16
C VAL A 111 -8.48 -10.69 1.90
N ASP A 112 -8.93 -9.60 1.32
CA ASP A 112 -8.31 -9.03 0.13
C ASP A 112 -7.03 -8.27 0.47
N LEU A 113 -6.22 -7.98 -0.54
CA LEU A 113 -5.03 -7.16 -0.47
C LEU A 113 -5.19 -5.94 -1.38
N LEU A 114 -4.98 -4.75 -0.83
CA LEU A 114 -4.91 -3.51 -1.58
C LEU A 114 -3.50 -2.94 -1.49
N VAL A 115 -2.86 -2.81 -2.64
CA VAL A 115 -1.59 -2.09 -2.75
C VAL A 115 -1.92 -0.69 -3.25
N ILE A 116 -1.53 0.32 -2.48
CA ILE A 116 -1.86 1.70 -2.80
C ILE A 116 -0.65 2.60 -2.61
N GLY A 117 -0.49 3.59 -3.47
CA GLY A 117 0.60 4.56 -3.35
C GLY A 117 1.13 5.00 -4.70
N SER A 118 2.44 5.18 -4.77
CA SER A 118 3.14 5.70 -5.94
C SER A 118 2.99 4.79 -7.16
N VAL A 119 2.94 5.40 -8.34
CA VAL A 119 2.98 4.67 -9.62
C VAL A 119 4.25 3.79 -9.72
N TYR A 120 5.34 4.24 -9.09
CA TYR A 120 6.59 3.47 -9.08
C TYR A 120 6.49 2.20 -8.23
N LEU A 121 5.79 2.27 -7.11
CA LEU A 121 5.52 1.07 -6.30
C LEU A 121 4.67 0.07 -7.08
N VAL A 122 3.61 0.53 -7.71
CA VAL A 122 2.75 -0.32 -8.53
C VAL A 122 3.55 -0.95 -9.67
N GLY A 123 4.39 -0.17 -10.35
CA GLY A 123 5.26 -0.67 -11.41
C GLY A 123 6.25 -1.73 -10.93
N ASP A 124 6.90 -1.48 -9.79
CA ASP A 124 7.84 -2.44 -9.18
C ASP A 124 7.17 -3.78 -8.92
N LEU A 125 5.93 -3.74 -8.40
CA LEU A 125 5.21 -4.96 -8.04
C LEU A 125 4.61 -5.67 -9.24
N LEU A 126 4.14 -4.93 -10.26
CA LEU A 126 3.68 -5.54 -11.50
C LEU A 126 4.79 -6.34 -12.17
N ASN A 127 5.99 -5.75 -12.27
CA ASN A 127 7.14 -6.44 -12.85
C ASN A 127 7.51 -7.69 -12.02
N TYR A 128 7.49 -7.56 -10.72
CA TYR A 128 7.79 -8.67 -9.82
C TYR A 128 6.82 -9.85 -9.99
N VAL A 129 5.52 -9.57 -10.05
CA VAL A 129 4.49 -10.60 -10.23
C VAL A 129 4.62 -11.28 -11.59
N VAL A 130 4.87 -10.50 -12.64
CA VAL A 130 5.08 -11.04 -13.99
C VAL A 130 6.26 -12.00 -14.03
N GLU A 131 7.39 -11.61 -13.44
CA GLU A 131 8.58 -12.47 -13.41
C GLU A 131 8.37 -13.70 -12.55
N ARG A 132 7.79 -13.54 -11.35
CA ARG A 132 7.58 -14.64 -10.41
C ARG A 132 6.64 -15.70 -10.96
N ASP A 133 5.53 -15.29 -11.55
CA ASP A 133 4.46 -16.19 -11.98
C ASP A 133 4.58 -16.57 -13.47
N GLY A 134 5.54 -16.00 -14.18
CA GLY A 134 5.70 -16.24 -15.62
C GLY A 134 4.57 -15.68 -16.46
N LEU A 135 3.88 -14.65 -15.97
CA LEU A 135 2.74 -14.05 -16.65
C LEU A 135 3.18 -13.01 -17.67
N ASP A 136 2.38 -12.84 -18.71
CA ASP A 136 2.54 -11.75 -19.66
C ASP A 136 1.99 -10.47 -19.00
N LEU A 137 2.73 -9.35 -19.10
CA LEU A 137 2.29 -8.09 -18.52
C LEU A 137 0.91 -7.67 -19.04
N TRP A 138 0.63 -7.93 -20.31
CA TRP A 138 -0.67 -7.62 -20.89
C TRP A 138 -1.80 -8.41 -20.22
N GLU A 139 -1.57 -9.68 -19.93
CA GLU A 139 -2.55 -10.51 -19.20
C GLU A 139 -2.86 -9.95 -17.83
N VAL A 140 -1.83 -9.49 -17.10
CA VAL A 140 -2.01 -8.89 -15.78
C VAL A 140 -2.82 -7.60 -15.87
N LEU A 141 -2.50 -6.73 -16.83
CA LEU A 141 -3.20 -5.46 -17.01
C LEU A 141 -4.65 -5.63 -17.44
N THR A 142 -4.95 -6.62 -18.26
CA THR A 142 -6.32 -6.84 -18.75
C THR A 142 -7.20 -7.63 -17.80
N ALA A 143 -6.62 -8.30 -16.81
CA ALA A 143 -7.35 -9.04 -15.78
C ALA A 143 -7.99 -8.12 -14.72
N HIS A 144 -7.65 -6.86 -14.75
CA HIS A 144 -8.18 -5.85 -13.83
C HIS A 144 -9.26 -4.96 -14.52
#